data_d6bb75643d19781fceb440276f1a67a3
#
_entry.id   d6bb75643d19781fceb440276f1a67a3
#
_cell.length_a   1.000
_cell.length_b   1.000
_cell.length_c   1.000
_cell.angle_alpha   90.00
_cell.angle_beta   90.00
_cell.angle_gamma   90.00
#
_symmetry.space_group_name_H-M   'P 1'
#
loop_
_entity.id
_entity.type
_entity.pdbx_description
1 polymer ?
#
loop_
_entity_poly.entity_id
_entity_poly.type
_entity_poly.pdbx_seq_one_letter_code
_entity_poly.pdbx_strand_id
1 'polypeptide(L)'
;MIKFDLSNRVAVITGGAQGFGFAIADRFIQSGAKVVIWDIDEQEAKKAIEKINSENITYKIVNVCNFEEISKSLKDIESEHNKIDIFVNNAGITGMNKTVAEYPIEEWEKVIQLNLNAVFYCCKAVVPYLEKNNYGRTVNIASIAGKEGNPNAGAYSTSKAGVIGLTKSLGKELALKNIAVICVTPAAAKTRIFDQMTEEHINYMLSKIPRNKFAKVNELASLVTYLASEENSFATAAVFDLSGGRATY
;
A
#
# COMPACT_ATOMS: atom_id res chain seq x y z
N MET A 1 -11.78 -21.29 6.08
CA MET A 1 -11.01 -20.03 5.99
C MET A 1 -11.94 -18.91 6.43
N ILE A 2 -11.54 -18.07 7.39
CA ILE A 2 -12.31 -16.88 7.76
C ILE A 2 -12.23 -15.91 6.58
N LYS A 3 -13.36 -15.45 6.07
CA LYS A 3 -13.47 -14.43 5.02
C LYS A 3 -13.92 -13.13 5.69
N PHE A 4 -13.15 -12.08 5.56
CA PHE A 4 -13.63 -10.72 5.81
C PHE A 4 -14.53 -10.31 4.64
N ASP A 5 -15.70 -9.79 4.94
CA ASP A 5 -16.66 -9.41 3.91
C ASP A 5 -16.35 -8.00 3.37
N LEU A 6 -16.12 -7.93 2.07
CA LEU A 6 -15.98 -6.69 1.31
C LEU A 6 -17.08 -6.58 0.22
N SER A 7 -18.15 -7.33 0.35
CA SER A 7 -19.26 -7.29 -0.61
C SER A 7 -19.81 -5.86 -0.73
N ASN A 8 -20.12 -5.47 -1.96
CA ASN A 8 -20.58 -4.12 -2.28
C ASN A 8 -19.55 -2.98 -1.97
N ARG A 9 -18.27 -3.29 -1.72
CA ARG A 9 -17.23 -2.29 -1.58
C ARG A 9 -16.48 -2.07 -2.89
N VAL A 10 -16.12 -0.82 -3.16
CA VAL A 10 -15.29 -0.42 -4.29
C VAL A 10 -13.92 -0.01 -3.76
N ALA A 11 -12.89 -0.73 -4.20
CA ALA A 11 -11.52 -0.54 -3.75
C ALA A 11 -10.60 -0.09 -4.88
N VAL A 12 -9.74 0.89 -4.59
CA VAL A 12 -8.65 1.32 -5.47
C VAL A 12 -7.32 0.91 -4.85
N ILE A 13 -6.42 0.32 -5.64
CA ILE A 13 -5.12 -0.17 -5.19
C ILE A 13 -4.02 0.36 -6.11
N THR A 14 -3.12 1.19 -5.60
CA THR A 14 -1.99 1.71 -6.38
C THR A 14 -0.84 0.70 -6.45
N GLY A 15 -0.16 0.59 -7.61
CA GLY A 15 0.84 -0.45 -7.86
C GLY A 15 0.21 -1.84 -7.76
N GLY A 16 -1.01 -2.00 -8.29
CA GLY A 16 -1.84 -3.20 -8.11
C GLY A 16 -1.48 -4.37 -9.03
N ALA A 17 -0.61 -4.16 -10.01
CA ALA A 17 -0.28 -5.18 -11.01
C ALA A 17 0.65 -6.28 -10.49
N GLN A 18 1.44 -6.03 -9.46
CA GLN A 18 2.47 -6.95 -8.99
C GLN A 18 2.60 -7.00 -7.46
N GLY A 19 3.35 -7.98 -6.96
CA GLY A 19 3.79 -8.07 -5.56
C GLY A 19 2.66 -8.01 -4.53
N PHE A 20 2.78 -7.10 -3.58
CA PHE A 20 1.77 -6.89 -2.54
C PHE A 20 0.45 -6.36 -3.11
N GLY A 21 0.51 -5.40 -4.04
CA GLY A 21 -0.68 -4.83 -4.66
C GLY A 21 -1.54 -5.89 -5.36
N PHE A 22 -0.91 -6.77 -6.14
CA PHE A 22 -1.58 -7.89 -6.78
C PHE A 22 -2.22 -8.86 -5.75
N ALA A 23 -1.47 -9.23 -4.70
CA ALA A 23 -1.99 -10.14 -3.68
C ALA A 23 -3.17 -9.52 -2.88
N ILE A 24 -3.14 -8.20 -2.65
CA ILE A 24 -4.25 -7.47 -2.03
C ILE A 24 -5.46 -7.46 -2.98
N ALA A 25 -5.26 -7.17 -4.28
CA ALA A 25 -6.32 -7.14 -5.27
C ALA A 25 -7.02 -8.51 -5.38
N ASP A 26 -6.25 -9.58 -5.52
CA ASP A 26 -6.77 -10.95 -5.56
C ASP A 26 -7.57 -11.30 -4.28
N ARG A 27 -7.03 -10.94 -3.10
CA ARG A 27 -7.71 -11.20 -1.84
C ARG A 27 -9.00 -10.39 -1.68
N PHE A 28 -9.03 -9.14 -2.14
CA PHE A 28 -10.22 -8.29 -2.10
C PHE A 28 -11.32 -8.84 -3.03
N ILE A 29 -10.96 -9.32 -4.22
CA ILE A 29 -11.89 -10.02 -5.13
C ILE A 29 -12.47 -11.25 -4.45
N GLN A 30 -11.65 -12.10 -3.84
CA GLN A 30 -12.10 -13.28 -3.08
C GLN A 30 -13.01 -12.93 -1.89
N SER A 31 -12.92 -11.69 -1.39
CA SER A 31 -13.73 -11.14 -0.31
C SER A 31 -14.98 -10.39 -0.79
N GLY A 32 -15.25 -10.36 -2.10
CA GLY A 32 -16.48 -9.81 -2.69
C GLY A 32 -16.40 -8.34 -3.12
N ALA A 33 -15.23 -7.70 -3.04
CA ALA A 33 -15.07 -6.32 -3.49
C ALA A 33 -15.08 -6.18 -5.02
N LYS A 34 -15.45 -4.99 -5.52
CA LYS A 34 -15.04 -4.51 -6.82
C LYS A 34 -13.70 -3.81 -6.69
N VAL A 35 -12.74 -4.13 -7.55
CA VAL A 35 -11.37 -3.64 -7.45
C VAL A 35 -10.96 -2.91 -8.72
N VAL A 36 -10.39 -1.72 -8.57
CA VAL A 36 -9.72 -0.99 -9.64
C VAL A 36 -8.24 -0.91 -9.28
N ILE A 37 -7.39 -1.61 -10.01
CA ILE A 37 -5.94 -1.46 -9.83
C ILE A 37 -5.43 -0.27 -10.64
N TRP A 38 -4.58 0.55 -10.01
CA TRP A 38 -3.81 1.58 -10.68
C TRP A 38 -2.37 1.13 -10.83
N ASP A 39 -1.84 1.23 -12.02
CA ASP A 39 -0.43 0.98 -12.30
C ASP A 39 0.04 1.88 -13.45
N ILE A 40 1.33 2.04 -13.62
CA ILE A 40 1.93 2.73 -14.76
C ILE A 40 2.26 1.77 -15.90
N ASP A 41 2.35 0.47 -15.59
CA ASP A 41 2.66 -0.59 -16.55
C ASP A 41 1.38 -1.28 -17.01
N GLU A 42 0.94 -0.92 -18.21
CA GLU A 42 -0.30 -1.47 -18.78
C GLU A 42 -0.18 -2.97 -19.06
N GLN A 43 0.99 -3.45 -19.44
CA GLN A 43 1.18 -4.88 -19.77
C GLN A 43 1.05 -5.74 -18.50
N GLU A 44 1.68 -5.31 -17.41
CA GLU A 44 1.58 -6.02 -16.14
C GLU A 44 0.17 -5.88 -15.54
N ALA A 45 -0.51 -4.74 -15.71
CA ALA A 45 -1.90 -4.57 -15.29
C ALA A 45 -2.84 -5.54 -16.04
N LYS A 46 -2.70 -5.70 -17.36
CA LYS A 46 -3.45 -6.67 -18.16
C LYS A 46 -3.22 -8.10 -17.68
N LYS A 47 -1.96 -8.50 -17.49
CA LYS A 47 -1.62 -9.83 -16.96
C LYS A 47 -2.22 -10.08 -15.58
N ALA A 48 -2.25 -9.05 -14.73
CA ALA A 48 -2.81 -9.16 -13.39
C ALA A 48 -4.32 -9.48 -13.42
N ILE A 49 -5.10 -8.73 -14.21
CA ILE A 49 -6.55 -9.01 -14.32
C ILE A 49 -6.84 -10.32 -15.02
N GLU A 50 -6.09 -10.70 -16.06
CA GLU A 50 -6.21 -12.03 -16.69
C GLU A 50 -5.96 -13.15 -15.68
N LYS A 51 -4.94 -13.01 -14.82
CA LYS A 51 -4.60 -14.00 -13.80
C LYS A 51 -5.64 -14.10 -12.68
N ILE A 52 -6.21 -12.98 -12.23
CA ILE A 52 -7.29 -12.96 -11.22
C ILE A 52 -8.59 -13.51 -11.83
N ASN A 53 -8.83 -13.28 -13.11
CA ASN A 53 -9.93 -13.81 -13.89
C ASN A 53 -11.30 -13.58 -13.22
N SER A 54 -11.65 -12.33 -12.95
CA SER A 54 -12.92 -11.92 -12.34
C SER A 54 -13.51 -10.72 -13.08
N GLU A 55 -14.82 -10.66 -13.23
CA GLU A 55 -15.53 -9.50 -13.78
C GLU A 55 -15.52 -8.29 -12.82
N ASN A 56 -15.18 -8.51 -11.55
CA ASN A 56 -15.14 -7.47 -10.52
C ASN A 56 -13.78 -6.75 -10.41
N ILE A 57 -12.85 -7.01 -11.31
CA ILE A 57 -11.57 -6.31 -11.35
C ILE A 57 -11.38 -5.59 -12.67
N THR A 58 -10.92 -4.33 -12.58
CA THR A 58 -10.50 -3.53 -13.71
C THR A 58 -9.17 -2.84 -13.43
N TYR A 59 -8.57 -2.19 -14.41
CA TYR A 59 -7.37 -1.38 -14.22
C TYR A 59 -7.51 0.01 -14.85
N LYS A 60 -6.74 0.95 -14.35
CA LYS A 60 -6.51 2.26 -15.00
C LYS A 60 -5.01 2.56 -14.97
N ILE A 61 -4.51 3.14 -16.04
CA ILE A 61 -3.12 3.61 -16.11
C ILE A 61 -3.07 4.99 -15.47
N VAL A 62 -2.41 5.07 -14.32
CA VAL A 62 -2.35 6.29 -13.51
C VAL A 62 -0.95 6.47 -12.94
N ASN A 63 -0.33 7.58 -13.26
CA ASN A 63 0.86 8.03 -12.57
C ASN A 63 0.48 8.71 -11.25
N VAL A 64 0.68 8.04 -10.14
CA VAL A 64 0.35 8.55 -8.79
C VAL A 64 1.21 9.77 -8.37
N CYS A 65 2.26 10.09 -9.11
CA CYS A 65 3.01 11.34 -8.93
C CYS A 65 2.33 12.55 -9.60
N ASN A 66 1.26 12.34 -10.36
CA ASN A 66 0.50 13.38 -11.04
C ASN A 66 -0.89 13.54 -10.39
N PHE A 67 -1.11 14.65 -9.68
CA PHE A 67 -2.37 14.89 -8.96
C PHE A 67 -3.59 15.01 -9.86
N GLU A 68 -3.42 15.52 -11.09
CA GLU A 68 -4.50 15.67 -12.07
C GLU A 68 -4.97 14.30 -12.59
N GLU A 69 -4.04 13.38 -12.87
CA GLU A 69 -4.36 12.01 -13.27
C GLU A 69 -5.11 11.27 -12.16
N ILE A 70 -4.65 11.41 -10.90
CA ILE A 70 -5.34 10.86 -9.73
C ILE A 70 -6.78 11.38 -9.66
N SER A 71 -6.95 12.69 -9.70
CA SER A 71 -8.25 13.35 -9.57
C SER A 71 -9.22 12.94 -10.68
N LYS A 72 -8.74 12.88 -11.92
CA LYS A 72 -9.52 12.42 -13.08
C LYS A 72 -9.94 10.96 -12.90
N SER A 73 -9.01 10.08 -12.53
CA SER A 73 -9.28 8.65 -12.38
C SER A 73 -10.28 8.37 -11.25
N LEU A 74 -10.19 9.08 -10.11
CA LEU A 74 -11.19 8.93 -9.03
C LEU A 74 -12.58 9.37 -9.47
N LYS A 75 -12.69 10.46 -10.22
CA LYS A 75 -13.96 10.92 -10.78
C LYS A 75 -14.57 9.90 -11.76
N ASP A 76 -13.74 9.29 -12.59
CA ASP A 76 -14.18 8.25 -13.52
C ASP A 76 -14.67 7.01 -12.75
N ILE A 77 -13.94 6.57 -11.72
CA ILE A 77 -14.33 5.44 -10.87
C ILE A 77 -15.64 5.73 -10.12
N GLU A 78 -15.80 6.94 -9.57
CA GLU A 78 -17.06 7.32 -8.93
C GLU A 78 -18.23 7.29 -9.93
N SER A 79 -18.03 7.77 -11.14
CA SER A 79 -19.06 7.73 -12.20
C SER A 79 -19.44 6.30 -12.60
N GLU A 80 -18.46 5.40 -12.67
CA GLU A 80 -18.64 3.99 -13.03
C GLU A 80 -19.30 3.16 -11.93
N HIS A 81 -18.97 3.43 -10.67
CA HIS A 81 -19.35 2.59 -9.52
C HIS A 81 -20.23 3.31 -8.48
N ASN A 82 -20.49 4.61 -8.63
CA ASN A 82 -21.24 5.50 -7.72
C ASN A 82 -20.61 5.72 -6.35
N LYS A 83 -19.44 5.15 -6.07
CA LYS A 83 -18.72 5.29 -4.79
C LYS A 83 -17.27 4.83 -4.88
N ILE A 84 -16.49 5.21 -3.86
CA ILE A 84 -15.17 4.67 -3.54
C ILE A 84 -15.16 4.43 -2.03
N ASP A 85 -14.93 3.21 -1.59
CA ASP A 85 -15.01 2.82 -0.18
C ASP A 85 -13.61 2.57 0.44
N ILE A 86 -12.69 2.02 -0.36
CA ILE A 86 -11.39 1.56 0.10
C ILE A 86 -10.30 2.12 -0.81
N PHE A 87 -9.23 2.62 -0.20
CA PHE A 87 -8.06 3.08 -0.94
C PHE A 87 -6.77 2.50 -0.35
N VAL A 88 -5.98 1.80 -1.16
CA VAL A 88 -4.71 1.21 -0.72
C VAL A 88 -3.55 1.91 -1.43
N ASN A 89 -2.76 2.67 -0.69
CA ASN A 89 -1.51 3.24 -1.14
C ASN A 89 -0.39 2.20 -1.02
N ASN A 90 -0.12 1.51 -2.12
CA ASN A 90 0.87 0.44 -2.17
C ASN A 90 2.03 0.74 -3.13
N ALA A 91 1.83 1.56 -4.16
CA ALA A 91 2.89 1.93 -5.10
C ALA A 91 4.13 2.49 -4.40
N GLY A 92 5.31 2.09 -4.85
CA GLY A 92 6.57 2.56 -4.27
C GLY A 92 7.79 1.86 -4.83
N ILE A 93 8.96 2.45 -4.58
CA ILE A 93 10.28 1.94 -4.97
C ILE A 93 11.23 1.96 -3.77
N THR A 94 12.26 1.12 -3.80
CA THR A 94 13.30 1.10 -2.75
C THR A 94 14.35 2.19 -2.95
N GLY A 95 14.55 2.63 -4.19
CA GLY A 95 15.68 3.48 -4.56
C GLY A 95 17.02 2.73 -4.50
N MET A 96 18.11 3.49 -4.57
CA MET A 96 19.47 2.97 -4.52
C MET A 96 19.90 2.61 -3.10
N ASN A 97 20.83 1.67 -2.97
CA ASN A 97 21.54 1.35 -1.73
C ASN A 97 22.86 2.12 -1.69
N LYS A 98 22.88 3.27 -1.02
CA LYS A 98 24.07 4.11 -0.81
C LYS A 98 24.03 4.82 0.53
N THR A 99 25.19 5.16 1.05
CA THR A 99 25.31 6.02 2.25
C THR A 99 24.62 7.37 2.00
N VAL A 100 24.19 8.05 3.04
CA VAL A 100 23.57 9.37 2.91
C VAL A 100 24.50 10.38 2.25
N ALA A 101 25.79 10.30 2.55
CA ALA A 101 26.80 11.21 1.98
C ALA A 101 27.00 11.03 0.46
N GLU A 102 26.75 9.83 -0.06
CA GLU A 102 26.95 9.48 -1.47
C GLU A 102 25.63 9.33 -2.26
N TYR A 103 24.50 9.55 -1.58
CA TYR A 103 23.19 9.35 -2.21
C TYR A 103 22.91 10.47 -3.21
N PRO A 104 22.65 10.16 -4.51
CA PRO A 104 22.34 11.19 -5.50
C PRO A 104 21.04 11.93 -5.15
N ILE A 105 21.05 13.26 -5.29
CA ILE A 105 19.91 14.11 -4.96
C ILE A 105 18.69 13.73 -5.81
N GLU A 106 18.88 13.48 -7.10
CA GLU A 106 17.80 13.14 -8.04
C GLU A 106 17.13 11.80 -7.68
N GLU A 107 17.90 10.83 -7.19
CA GLU A 107 17.35 9.55 -6.75
C GLU A 107 16.63 9.70 -5.39
N TRP A 108 17.11 10.59 -4.52
CA TRP A 108 16.39 10.97 -3.30
C TRP A 108 15.04 11.57 -3.63
N GLU A 109 15.00 12.57 -4.49
CA GLU A 109 13.78 13.27 -4.91
C GLU A 109 12.77 12.31 -5.54
N LYS A 110 13.24 11.40 -6.40
CA LYS A 110 12.40 10.37 -7.02
C LYS A 110 11.75 9.44 -6.00
N VAL A 111 12.51 8.97 -4.99
CA VAL A 111 11.98 8.12 -3.93
C VAL A 111 10.95 8.88 -3.08
N ILE A 112 11.26 10.11 -2.67
CA ILE A 112 10.35 10.93 -1.88
C ILE A 112 9.08 11.26 -2.68
N GLN A 113 9.22 11.59 -3.96
CA GLN A 113 8.08 11.92 -4.82
C GLN A 113 7.11 10.75 -4.93
N LEU A 114 7.59 9.53 -5.19
CA LEU A 114 6.71 8.37 -5.35
C LEU A 114 6.22 7.81 -4.00
N ASN A 115 7.12 7.65 -3.03
CA ASN A 115 6.78 6.92 -1.80
C ASN A 115 6.06 7.77 -0.75
N LEU A 116 6.17 9.10 -0.83
CA LEU A 116 5.59 10.02 0.17
C LEU A 116 4.64 11.03 -0.44
N ASN A 117 5.11 11.85 -1.40
CA ASN A 117 4.26 12.89 -1.98
C ASN A 117 3.06 12.29 -2.72
N ALA A 118 3.24 11.21 -3.47
CA ALA A 118 2.15 10.52 -4.16
C ALA A 118 1.13 9.93 -3.17
N VAL A 119 1.57 9.40 -2.02
CA VAL A 119 0.66 8.94 -0.96
C VAL A 119 -0.18 10.10 -0.41
N PHE A 120 0.45 11.26 -0.18
CA PHE A 120 -0.27 12.48 0.21
C PHE A 120 -1.27 12.90 -0.86
N TYR A 121 -0.88 12.91 -2.14
CA TYR A 121 -1.77 13.28 -3.25
C TYR A 121 -3.00 12.35 -3.32
N CYS A 122 -2.77 11.05 -3.24
CA CYS A 122 -3.86 10.07 -3.24
C CYS A 122 -4.78 10.24 -2.03
N CYS A 123 -4.24 10.40 -0.82
CA CYS A 123 -5.03 10.66 0.38
C CYS A 123 -5.86 11.94 0.23
N LYS A 124 -5.25 13.04 -0.20
CA LYS A 124 -5.93 14.32 -0.42
C LYS A 124 -7.07 14.19 -1.42
N ALA A 125 -6.86 13.45 -2.50
CA ALA A 125 -7.85 13.32 -3.57
C ALA A 125 -9.01 12.39 -3.19
N VAL A 126 -8.76 11.31 -2.43
CA VAL A 126 -9.78 10.30 -2.13
C VAL A 126 -10.68 10.68 -0.94
N VAL A 127 -10.18 11.43 0.04
CA VAL A 127 -10.93 11.78 1.27
C VAL A 127 -12.32 12.33 0.99
N PRO A 128 -12.55 13.29 0.06
CA PRO A 128 -13.90 13.78 -0.21
C PRO A 128 -14.91 12.70 -0.64
N TYR A 129 -14.46 11.68 -1.35
CA TYR A 129 -15.32 10.55 -1.76
C TYR A 129 -15.68 9.65 -0.57
N LEU A 130 -14.72 9.37 0.32
CA LEU A 130 -14.94 8.59 1.52
C LEU A 130 -15.92 9.32 2.47
N GLU A 131 -15.78 10.63 2.61
CA GLU A 131 -16.67 11.47 3.42
C GLU A 131 -18.09 11.48 2.86
N LYS A 132 -18.25 11.64 1.54
CA LYS A 132 -19.55 11.61 0.87
C LYS A 132 -20.30 10.31 1.13
N ASN A 133 -19.58 9.17 1.17
CA ASN A 133 -20.17 7.86 1.39
C ASN A 133 -20.39 7.53 2.89
N ASN A 134 -19.91 8.40 3.80
CA ASN A 134 -19.83 8.12 5.24
C ASN A 134 -19.26 6.73 5.56
N TYR A 135 -18.30 6.30 4.75
CA TYR A 135 -17.51 5.08 4.92
C TYR A 135 -16.17 5.22 4.21
N GLY A 136 -15.11 4.87 4.89
CA GLY A 136 -13.80 4.86 4.27
C GLY A 136 -12.78 3.98 4.99
N ARG A 137 -11.98 3.26 4.22
CA ARG A 137 -10.81 2.53 4.72
C ARG A 137 -9.62 2.85 3.83
N THR A 138 -8.69 3.63 4.38
CA THR A 138 -7.43 3.93 3.69
C THR A 138 -6.31 3.15 4.36
N VAL A 139 -5.60 2.32 3.58
CA VAL A 139 -4.47 1.53 4.06
C VAL A 139 -3.20 1.96 3.32
N ASN A 140 -2.25 2.48 4.07
CA ASN A 140 -0.96 2.93 3.56
C ASN A 140 0.10 1.85 3.81
N ILE A 141 0.73 1.36 2.75
CA ILE A 141 1.82 0.38 2.88
C ILE A 141 3.14 1.13 3.09
N ALA A 142 3.56 1.20 4.36
CA ALA A 142 4.87 1.71 4.71
C ALA A 142 5.94 0.60 4.70
N SER A 143 6.75 0.52 5.71
CA SER A 143 7.80 -0.50 5.89
C SER A 143 8.32 -0.45 7.31
N ILE A 144 8.88 -1.57 7.77
CA ILE A 144 9.70 -1.62 8.97
C ILE A 144 10.88 -0.62 8.90
N ALA A 145 11.40 -0.34 7.70
CA ALA A 145 12.45 0.65 7.49
C ALA A 145 12.03 2.07 7.90
N GLY A 146 10.72 2.38 7.85
CA GLY A 146 10.19 3.66 8.34
C GLY A 146 10.14 3.77 9.87
N LYS A 147 10.23 2.65 10.60
CA LYS A 147 10.32 2.64 12.06
C LYS A 147 11.76 2.67 12.56
N GLU A 148 12.63 1.86 11.96
CA GLU A 148 13.97 1.62 12.47
C GLU A 148 15.07 2.43 11.73
N GLY A 149 14.82 2.79 10.48
CA GLY A 149 15.88 3.20 9.56
C GLY A 149 16.75 2.02 9.12
N ASN A 150 17.08 1.95 7.84
CA ASN A 150 18.03 0.96 7.34
C ASN A 150 19.29 1.66 6.83
N PRO A 151 20.50 1.23 7.22
CA PRO A 151 21.73 1.70 6.62
C PRO A 151 21.67 1.58 5.09
N ASN A 152 22.22 2.54 4.39
CA ASN A 152 22.24 2.64 2.92
C ASN A 152 20.88 2.78 2.21
N ALA A 153 19.80 2.94 2.96
CA ALA A 153 18.44 3.12 2.42
C ALA A 153 17.77 4.38 3.01
N GLY A 154 18.53 5.48 3.13
CA GLY A 154 18.07 6.71 3.78
C GLY A 154 16.81 7.29 3.16
N ALA A 155 16.76 7.45 1.83
CA ALA A 155 15.60 7.98 1.13
C ALA A 155 14.35 7.11 1.36
N TYR A 156 14.49 5.79 1.21
CA TYR A 156 13.41 4.84 1.46
C TYR A 156 12.90 4.91 2.89
N SER A 157 13.80 4.83 3.87
CA SER A 157 13.46 4.88 5.30
C SER A 157 12.74 6.18 5.66
N THR A 158 13.26 7.32 5.20
CA THR A 158 12.65 8.63 5.41
C THR A 158 11.25 8.71 4.78
N SER A 159 11.09 8.26 3.54
CA SER A 159 9.79 8.28 2.87
C SER A 159 8.75 7.44 3.62
N LYS A 160 9.12 6.24 4.08
CA LYS A 160 8.22 5.34 4.81
C LYS A 160 7.92 5.82 6.24
N ALA A 161 8.86 6.51 6.90
CA ALA A 161 8.61 7.22 8.15
C ALA A 161 7.61 8.38 7.96
N GLY A 162 7.75 9.13 6.87
CA GLY A 162 6.79 10.18 6.49
C GLY A 162 5.37 9.65 6.28
N VAL A 163 5.22 8.49 5.63
CA VAL A 163 3.91 7.82 5.46
C VAL A 163 3.29 7.45 6.81
N ILE A 164 4.08 6.99 7.78
CA ILE A 164 3.61 6.71 9.14
C ILE A 164 3.08 7.99 9.80
N GLY A 165 3.82 9.11 9.70
CA GLY A 165 3.40 10.41 10.22
C GLY A 165 2.12 10.91 9.58
N LEU A 166 2.03 10.88 8.25
CA LEU A 166 0.83 11.26 7.49
C LEU A 166 -0.40 10.44 7.91
N THR A 167 -0.24 9.13 8.05
CA THR A 167 -1.32 8.23 8.48
C THR A 167 -1.88 8.63 9.84
N LYS A 168 -0.99 8.94 10.80
CA LYS A 168 -1.39 9.33 12.15
C LYS A 168 -2.14 10.67 12.16
N SER A 169 -1.70 11.64 11.37
CA SER A 169 -2.37 12.94 11.25
C SER A 169 -3.75 12.78 10.63
N LEU A 170 -3.81 12.22 9.43
CA LEU A 170 -5.07 12.08 8.70
C LEU A 170 -6.08 11.18 9.43
N GLY A 171 -5.63 10.10 10.07
CA GLY A 171 -6.51 9.23 10.84
C GLY A 171 -7.14 9.93 12.06
N LYS A 172 -6.43 10.88 12.68
CA LYS A 172 -6.98 11.71 13.77
C LYS A 172 -7.96 12.78 13.24
N GLU A 173 -7.67 13.38 12.10
CA GLU A 173 -8.55 14.36 11.45
C GLU A 173 -9.91 13.76 11.09
N LEU A 174 -9.94 12.47 10.71
CA LEU A 174 -11.14 11.77 10.28
C LEU A 174 -11.77 10.88 11.37
N ALA A 175 -11.24 10.89 12.60
CA ALA A 175 -11.62 9.96 13.66
C ALA A 175 -13.10 10.04 14.11
N LEU A 176 -13.76 11.16 13.90
CA LEU A 176 -15.21 11.31 14.22
C LEU A 176 -16.13 10.82 13.10
N LYS A 177 -15.57 10.34 11.98
CA LYS A 177 -16.29 9.80 10.83
C LYS A 177 -16.12 8.29 10.78
N ASN A 178 -16.98 7.59 10.04
CA ASN A 178 -16.76 6.16 9.77
C ASN A 178 -15.65 5.94 8.74
N ILE A 179 -14.50 6.58 8.98
CA ILE A 179 -13.32 6.53 8.11
C ILE A 179 -12.11 6.14 8.95
N ALA A 180 -11.46 5.06 8.58
CA ALA A 180 -10.20 4.64 9.19
C ALA A 180 -9.02 4.86 8.22
N VAL A 181 -7.95 5.46 8.72
CA VAL A 181 -6.68 5.61 8.00
C VAL A 181 -5.60 4.88 8.78
N ILE A 182 -4.99 3.89 8.14
CA ILE A 182 -4.16 2.90 8.80
C ILE A 182 -2.87 2.71 8.01
N CYS A 183 -1.80 2.41 8.71
CA CYS A 183 -0.51 2.07 8.13
C CYS A 183 -0.15 0.62 8.45
N VAL A 184 0.44 -0.08 7.48
CA VAL A 184 1.05 -1.40 7.68
C VAL A 184 2.55 -1.29 7.44
N THR A 185 3.36 -1.88 8.34
CA THR A 185 4.82 -1.86 8.27
C THR A 185 5.37 -3.28 8.10
N PRO A 186 5.37 -3.83 6.86
CA PRO A 186 5.92 -5.14 6.60
C PRO A 186 7.45 -5.13 6.70
N ALA A 187 8.01 -6.27 7.14
CA ALA A 187 9.39 -6.62 6.86
C ALA A 187 9.54 -7.08 5.40
N ALA A 188 10.75 -7.53 5.03
CA ALA A 188 10.99 -8.10 3.73
C ALA A 188 10.06 -9.28 3.46
N ALA A 189 9.43 -9.28 2.28
CA ALA A 189 8.61 -10.38 1.80
C ALA A 189 9.22 -10.98 0.54
N LYS A 190 9.11 -12.27 0.39
CA LYS A 190 9.64 -12.97 -0.79
C LYS A 190 8.83 -12.57 -2.02
N THR A 191 9.38 -11.66 -2.82
CA THR A 191 8.86 -11.21 -4.10
C THR A 191 9.90 -11.45 -5.19
N ARG A 192 9.61 -11.17 -6.44
CA ARG A 192 10.57 -11.30 -7.56
C ARG A 192 11.90 -10.55 -7.35
N ILE A 193 11.95 -9.55 -6.47
CA ILE A 193 13.19 -8.84 -6.12
C ILE A 193 14.24 -9.79 -5.53
N PHE A 194 13.84 -10.87 -4.85
CA PHE A 194 14.73 -11.85 -4.27
C PHE A 194 15.53 -12.67 -5.32
N ASP A 195 14.98 -12.82 -6.53
CA ASP A 195 15.64 -13.58 -7.59
C ASP A 195 16.93 -12.87 -8.09
N GLN A 196 17.11 -11.60 -7.70
CA GLN A 196 18.26 -10.75 -8.04
C GLN A 196 19.21 -10.53 -6.86
N MET A 197 18.95 -11.10 -5.68
CA MET A 197 19.74 -10.88 -4.47
C MET A 197 20.75 -12.02 -4.26
N THR A 198 21.92 -11.68 -3.70
CA THR A 198 22.88 -12.67 -3.25
C THR A 198 22.38 -13.41 -2.01
N GLU A 199 22.82 -14.64 -1.84
CA GLU A 199 22.51 -15.47 -0.66
C GLU A 199 22.95 -14.79 0.65
N GLU A 200 24.10 -14.12 0.63
CA GLU A 200 24.62 -13.33 1.77
C GLU A 200 23.65 -12.21 2.17
N HIS A 201 23.13 -11.47 1.19
CA HIS A 201 22.16 -10.40 1.46
C HIS A 201 20.82 -10.95 1.99
N ILE A 202 20.36 -12.07 1.45
CA ILE A 202 19.15 -12.77 1.92
C ILE A 202 19.34 -13.20 3.39
N ASN A 203 20.48 -13.83 3.72
CA ASN A 203 20.80 -14.27 5.08
C ASN A 203 20.93 -13.09 6.05
N TYR A 204 21.54 -11.97 5.62
CA TYR A 204 21.59 -10.74 6.40
C TYR A 204 20.18 -10.21 6.72
N MET A 205 19.28 -10.16 5.73
CA MET A 205 17.91 -9.72 5.98
C MET A 205 17.15 -10.67 6.92
N LEU A 206 17.35 -11.99 6.77
CA LEU A 206 16.73 -12.98 7.64
C LEU A 206 17.20 -12.85 9.09
N SER A 207 18.49 -12.59 9.30
CA SER A 207 19.07 -12.43 10.64
C SER A 207 18.45 -11.29 11.45
N LYS A 208 17.80 -10.31 10.76
CA LYS A 208 17.07 -9.20 11.40
C LYS A 208 15.64 -9.56 11.81
N ILE A 209 15.12 -10.70 11.36
CA ILE A 209 13.72 -11.10 11.61
C ILE A 209 13.70 -12.23 12.62
N PRO A 210 13.24 -12.00 13.88
CA PRO A 210 13.23 -13.03 14.93
C PRO A 210 12.50 -14.32 14.51
N ARG A 211 11.45 -14.24 13.68
CA ARG A 211 10.78 -15.44 13.13
C ARG A 211 11.62 -16.24 12.13
N ASN A 212 12.80 -15.75 11.76
CA ASN A 212 13.74 -16.39 10.82
C ASN A 212 13.08 -16.85 9.50
N LYS A 213 12.11 -16.11 9.01
CA LYS A 213 11.46 -16.31 7.70
C LYS A 213 10.94 -14.99 7.16
N PHE A 214 10.87 -14.89 5.83
CA PHE A 214 10.25 -13.77 5.18
C PHE A 214 8.72 -13.83 5.27
N ALA A 215 8.07 -12.66 5.29
CA ALA A 215 6.63 -12.58 5.17
C ALA A 215 6.18 -13.10 3.79
N LYS A 216 5.04 -13.74 3.74
CA LYS A 216 4.38 -14.10 2.48
C LYS A 216 3.47 -12.95 2.05
N VAL A 217 3.38 -12.71 0.76
CA VAL A 217 2.49 -11.66 0.21
C VAL A 217 1.03 -11.84 0.66
N ASN A 218 0.59 -13.10 0.80
CA ASN A 218 -0.76 -13.41 1.27
C ASN A 218 -0.99 -13.12 2.76
N GLU A 219 0.06 -13.10 3.60
CA GLU A 219 -0.05 -12.71 5.02
C GLU A 219 -0.36 -11.22 5.11
N LEU A 220 0.32 -10.40 4.30
CA LEU A 220 0.02 -8.97 4.19
C LEU A 220 -1.38 -8.73 3.60
N ALA A 221 -1.74 -9.41 2.51
CA ALA A 221 -3.04 -9.27 1.89
C ALA A 221 -4.18 -9.60 2.87
N SER A 222 -4.02 -10.64 3.72
CA SER A 222 -4.99 -10.99 4.74
C SER A 222 -5.15 -9.91 5.81
N LEU A 223 -4.04 -9.33 6.29
CA LEU A 223 -4.07 -8.21 7.23
C LEU A 223 -4.76 -6.98 6.61
N VAL A 224 -4.38 -6.61 5.39
CA VAL A 224 -4.96 -5.46 4.69
C VAL A 224 -6.46 -5.66 4.46
N THR A 225 -6.90 -6.89 4.17
CA THR A 225 -8.33 -7.20 3.99
C THR A 225 -9.12 -6.99 5.28
N TYR A 226 -8.60 -7.45 6.43
CA TYR A 226 -9.19 -7.14 7.73
C TYR A 226 -9.27 -5.63 7.97
N LEU A 227 -8.17 -4.91 7.76
CA LEU A 227 -8.10 -3.47 7.99
C LEU A 227 -9.04 -2.67 7.06
N ALA A 228 -9.36 -3.22 5.89
CA ALA A 228 -10.26 -2.64 4.91
C ALA A 228 -11.74 -3.01 5.13
N SER A 229 -12.03 -3.96 6.01
CA SER A 229 -13.39 -4.45 6.29
C SER A 229 -14.11 -3.60 7.36
N GLU A 230 -15.40 -3.85 7.53
CA GLU A 230 -16.20 -3.25 8.63
C GLU A 230 -15.80 -3.77 10.00
N GLU A 231 -15.20 -4.95 10.09
CA GLU A 231 -14.72 -5.50 11.36
C GLU A 231 -13.62 -4.65 11.99
N ASN A 232 -12.90 -3.87 11.19
CA ASN A 232 -12.07 -2.80 11.68
C ASN A 232 -12.90 -1.52 11.89
N SER A 233 -13.70 -1.50 12.93
CA SER A 233 -14.58 -0.37 13.27
C SER A 233 -13.94 0.63 14.23
N PHE A 234 -12.85 0.28 14.91
CA PHE A 234 -12.29 1.10 16.00
C PHE A 234 -10.86 1.58 15.73
N ALA A 235 -10.03 0.79 15.01
CA ALA A 235 -8.64 1.19 14.79
C ALA A 235 -8.54 2.22 13.67
N THR A 236 -8.00 3.40 14.00
CA THR A 236 -7.57 4.45 13.05
C THR A 236 -6.30 5.12 13.55
N ALA A 237 -5.57 5.82 12.70
CA ALA A 237 -4.27 6.43 13.00
C ALA A 237 -3.21 5.43 13.53
N ALA A 238 -3.45 4.15 13.34
CA ALA A 238 -2.65 3.06 13.89
C ALA A 238 -1.61 2.55 12.89
N VAL A 239 -0.55 1.95 13.44
CA VAL A 239 0.53 1.31 12.67
C VAL A 239 0.52 -0.18 13.01
N PHE A 240 0.14 -1.00 12.06
CA PHE A 240 0.11 -2.46 12.21
C PHE A 240 1.43 -3.05 11.74
N ASP A 241 2.14 -3.64 12.67
CA ASP A 241 3.42 -4.28 12.39
C ASP A 241 3.25 -5.66 11.76
N LEU A 242 3.96 -5.90 10.68
CA LEU A 242 4.08 -7.21 10.03
C LEU A 242 5.57 -7.55 9.82
N SER A 243 6.38 -7.40 10.88
CA SER A 243 7.84 -7.50 10.79
C SER A 243 8.41 -8.84 11.29
N GLY A 244 7.56 -9.74 11.77
CA GLY A 244 8.03 -11.02 12.33
C GLY A 244 8.76 -10.86 13.66
N GLY A 245 8.45 -9.82 14.43
CA GLY A 245 9.05 -9.51 15.72
C GLY A 245 10.27 -8.58 15.64
N ARG A 246 10.58 -8.05 14.45
CA ARG A 246 11.72 -7.14 14.26
C ARG A 246 11.50 -5.78 14.94
N ALA A 247 10.30 -5.21 14.83
CA ALA A 247 9.92 -4.03 15.60
C ALA A 247 8.92 -4.39 16.70
N THR A 248 8.97 -3.66 17.81
CA THR A 248 8.16 -3.90 19.01
C THR A 248 7.35 -2.70 19.47
N TYR A 249 7.31 -1.63 18.68
CA TYR A 249 6.59 -0.38 18.98
C TYR A 249 5.81 0.12 17.76
#